data_82ad481a75fd6d552f655b6942c5a453
#
_entry.id   82ad481a75fd6d552f655b6942c5a453
#
_cell.length_a   1.000
_cell.length_b   1.000
_cell.length_c   1.000
_cell.angle_alpha   90.00
_cell.angle_beta   90.00
_cell.angle_gamma   90.00
#
_symmetry.space_group_name_H-M   'P 1'
#
loop_
_entity.id
_entity.type
_entity.pdbx_description
1 polymer ?
#
loop_
_entity_poly.entity_id
_entity_poly.type
_entity_poly.pdbx_seq_one_letter_code
_entity_poly.pdbx_strand_id
1 'polypeptide(L)'
;AGYTIQHLAYQMNNIAVLAMTKGKSTISGMYGQSFMPTFSNPFFTVVYFFFFVYIYFLGFYIFGRKLLNQKFQMPPLFGFILTSTLLLVDVVLNAAAVYIIQTYQGLILTGVYNIVCCILGLFLQFEVLLRWDLFSQLRMSKLIRRYEKDKYEAVKEAMDIVNIKCHDLKHEINRLKETSTIPPDLADEMIDSLSSKLSIASTGNSALDVVLNETNKICMKNKIRASYMADGSLISFIDEEDIYSLFSNLLDNAIEAVSKCPIEKRTMGIRIENKLDQYVSITVYNYCIDSEFVFSNGLPKTTKKHEDIHGFGLKSVKRICEKYDGTLDICPENNFFNVNILFKNTQTNSKK
;
A
#
# COMPACT_ATOMS: atom_id res chain seq x y z
N ALA A 1 -12.94 21.06 12.07
CA ALA A 1 -14.22 20.59 11.51
C ALA A 1 -15.37 20.75 12.51
N GLY A 2 -15.28 20.21 13.74
CA GLY A 2 -16.38 20.30 14.73
C GLY A 2 -16.84 21.74 15.01
N TYR A 3 -15.90 22.65 15.25
CA TYR A 3 -16.21 24.06 15.48
C TYR A 3 -16.82 24.73 14.23
N THR A 4 -16.28 24.46 13.06
CA THR A 4 -16.79 25.02 11.78
C THR A 4 -18.23 24.56 11.52
N ILE A 5 -18.54 23.29 11.83
CA ILE A 5 -19.91 22.75 11.76
C ILE A 5 -20.84 23.44 12.74
N GLN A 6 -20.38 23.67 13.98
CA GLN A 6 -21.15 24.39 15.01
C GLN A 6 -21.40 25.82 14.58
N HIS A 7 -20.39 26.50 14.03
CA HIS A 7 -20.54 27.88 13.56
C HIS A 7 -21.51 27.99 12.39
N LEU A 8 -21.46 27.02 11.46
CA LEU A 8 -22.39 26.89 10.35
C LEU A 8 -23.85 26.77 10.85
N ALA A 9 -24.08 25.87 11.81
CA ALA A 9 -25.42 25.71 12.42
C ALA A 9 -25.93 26.99 13.10
N TYR A 10 -25.03 27.71 13.79
CA TYR A 10 -25.33 28.99 14.40
C TYR A 10 -25.72 30.06 13.38
N GLN A 11 -24.99 30.20 12.30
CA GLN A 11 -25.26 31.17 11.24
C GLN A 11 -26.59 30.88 10.52
N MET A 12 -26.89 29.61 10.25
CA MET A 12 -28.17 29.20 9.66
C MET A 12 -29.35 29.56 10.58
N ASN A 13 -29.22 29.32 11.88
CA ASN A 13 -30.21 29.72 12.86
C ASN A 13 -30.41 31.25 12.89
N ASN A 14 -29.32 32.03 12.87
CA ASN A 14 -29.39 33.47 12.87
C ASN A 14 -30.13 34.03 11.65
N ILE A 15 -29.87 33.51 10.47
CA ILE A 15 -30.59 33.90 9.25
C ILE A 15 -32.08 33.53 9.35
N ALA A 16 -32.39 32.32 9.84
CA ALA A 16 -33.79 31.89 10.01
C ALA A 16 -34.56 32.78 11.00
N VAL A 17 -33.96 33.09 12.13
CA VAL A 17 -34.56 34.02 13.14
C VAL A 17 -34.75 35.41 12.55
N LEU A 18 -33.75 35.95 11.82
CA LEU A 18 -33.83 37.27 11.20
C LEU A 18 -34.93 37.34 10.14
N ALA A 19 -35.08 36.29 9.33
CA ALA A 19 -36.15 36.19 8.34
C ALA A 19 -37.54 36.10 8.97
N MET A 20 -37.70 35.29 10.04
CA MET A 20 -38.98 35.13 10.75
C MET A 20 -39.43 36.39 11.46
N THR A 21 -38.51 37.14 12.04
CA THR A 21 -38.81 38.38 12.79
C THR A 21 -38.92 39.60 11.89
N LYS A 22 -38.70 39.48 10.57
CA LYS A 22 -38.66 40.60 9.61
C LYS A 22 -37.79 41.77 10.07
N GLY A 23 -36.71 41.49 10.78
CA GLY A 23 -35.78 42.48 11.31
C GLY A 23 -36.30 43.26 12.52
N LYS A 24 -37.47 42.92 13.10
CA LYS A 24 -38.00 43.59 14.29
C LYS A 24 -37.31 43.21 15.60
N SER A 25 -36.52 42.13 15.61
CA SER A 25 -35.62 41.86 16.73
C SER A 25 -34.49 42.87 16.68
N THR A 26 -34.41 43.74 17.67
CA THR A 26 -33.35 44.73 17.79
C THR A 26 -31.99 44.07 17.65
N ILE A 27 -31.15 44.59 16.77
CA ILE A 27 -29.78 44.15 16.47
C ILE A 27 -28.96 43.97 17.78
N SER A 28 -29.21 44.79 18.77
CA SER A 28 -28.64 44.72 20.12
C SER A 28 -28.94 43.43 20.88
N GLY A 29 -30.08 42.78 20.64
CA GLY A 29 -30.41 41.51 21.29
C GLY A 29 -29.80 40.26 20.65
N MET A 30 -29.42 40.33 19.37
CA MET A 30 -28.81 39.21 18.63
C MET A 30 -27.31 39.08 18.80
N TYR A 31 -26.59 40.20 18.94
CA TYR A 31 -25.12 40.21 18.97
C TYR A 31 -24.51 40.73 20.28
N GLY A 32 -25.34 41.34 21.18
CA GLY A 32 -24.84 41.97 22.40
C GLY A 32 -24.69 41.08 23.62
N GLN A 33 -25.16 39.87 23.60
CA GLN A 33 -25.03 38.93 24.72
C GLN A 33 -24.51 37.59 24.22
N SER A 34 -23.23 37.33 24.53
CA SER A 34 -22.58 36.04 24.60
C SER A 34 -23.05 34.91 23.65
N PHE A 35 -22.12 34.19 23.19
CA PHE A 35 -22.05 32.95 22.41
C PHE A 35 -23.16 31.88 22.62
N MET A 36 -24.20 32.17 23.37
CA MET A 36 -25.35 31.28 23.55
C MET A 36 -26.62 31.88 22.94
N PRO A 37 -27.43 31.08 22.23
CA PRO A 37 -28.75 31.52 21.82
C PRO A 37 -29.51 32.05 23.05
N THR A 38 -30.08 33.25 22.94
CA THR A 38 -30.88 33.84 24.03
C THR A 38 -32.03 32.89 24.33
N PHE A 39 -31.97 32.18 25.46
CA PHE A 39 -33.02 31.28 25.97
C PHE A 39 -34.31 32.02 26.32
N SER A 40 -34.42 33.31 25.97
CA SER A 40 -35.60 34.12 26.18
C SER A 40 -36.84 33.68 25.39
N ASN A 41 -36.62 32.93 24.28
CA ASN A 41 -37.75 32.36 23.52
C ASN A 41 -37.50 30.89 23.24
N PRO A 42 -38.24 29.95 23.86
CA PRO A 42 -38.04 28.52 23.71
C PRO A 42 -38.18 28.01 22.27
N PHE A 43 -38.97 28.68 21.44
CA PHE A 43 -39.16 28.34 20.05
C PHE A 43 -37.83 28.45 19.25
N PHE A 44 -37.12 29.55 19.41
CA PHE A 44 -35.83 29.76 18.71
C PHE A 44 -34.74 28.80 19.19
N THR A 45 -34.78 28.43 20.46
CA THR A 45 -33.88 27.42 21.02
C THR A 45 -34.11 26.04 20.37
N VAL A 46 -35.37 25.65 20.18
CA VAL A 46 -35.69 24.37 19.49
C VAL A 46 -35.27 24.41 18.03
N VAL A 47 -35.47 25.52 17.33
CA VAL A 47 -35.05 25.71 15.93
C VAL A 47 -33.52 25.60 15.82
N TYR A 48 -32.78 26.23 16.74
CA TYR A 48 -31.32 26.12 16.78
C TYR A 48 -30.85 24.69 16.97
N PHE A 49 -31.45 23.97 17.94
CA PHE A 49 -31.09 22.57 18.19
C PHE A 49 -31.37 21.66 16.99
N PHE A 50 -32.47 21.94 16.28
CA PHE A 50 -32.79 21.23 15.04
C PHE A 50 -31.73 21.46 13.96
N PHE A 51 -31.33 22.70 13.69
CA PHE A 51 -30.26 23.02 12.75
C PHE A 51 -28.93 22.38 13.18
N PHE A 52 -28.62 22.42 14.48
CA PHE A 52 -27.42 21.82 15.02
C PHE A 52 -27.36 20.31 14.70
N VAL A 53 -28.39 19.57 15.07
CA VAL A 53 -28.46 18.12 14.83
C VAL A 53 -28.42 17.79 13.32
N TYR A 54 -29.20 18.55 12.54
CA TYR A 54 -29.25 18.34 11.08
C TYR A 54 -27.90 18.57 10.40
N ILE A 55 -27.21 19.66 10.71
CA ILE A 55 -25.91 19.99 10.11
C ILE A 55 -24.82 19.03 10.56
N TYR A 56 -24.83 18.59 11.83
CA TYR A 56 -23.90 17.55 12.28
C TYR A 56 -24.14 16.21 11.59
N PHE A 57 -25.40 15.82 11.42
CA PHE A 57 -25.75 14.61 10.67
C PHE A 57 -25.32 14.70 9.21
N LEU A 58 -25.57 15.82 8.55
CA LEU A 58 -25.15 16.05 7.16
C LEU A 58 -23.63 16.05 7.02
N GLY A 59 -22.92 16.73 7.91
CA GLY A 59 -21.45 16.74 7.97
C GLY A 59 -20.87 15.35 8.18
N PHE A 60 -21.45 14.56 9.08
CA PHE A 60 -21.07 13.16 9.28
C PHE A 60 -21.33 12.31 8.03
N TYR A 61 -22.46 12.46 7.40
CA TYR A 61 -22.81 11.70 6.21
C TYR A 61 -21.88 11.99 5.01
N ILE A 62 -21.58 13.28 4.79
CA ILE A 62 -20.73 13.72 3.65
C ILE A 62 -19.26 13.41 3.90
N PHE A 63 -18.76 13.74 5.09
CA PHE A 63 -17.31 13.69 5.40
C PHE A 63 -16.96 12.51 6.31
N GLY A 64 -17.73 12.24 7.36
CA GLY A 64 -17.42 11.27 8.39
C GLY A 64 -17.44 9.84 7.87
N ARG A 65 -18.39 9.48 7.02
CA ARG A 65 -18.52 8.12 6.47
C ARG A 65 -17.31 7.70 5.63
N LYS A 66 -16.71 8.65 4.90
CA LYS A 66 -15.47 8.38 4.13
C LYS A 66 -14.25 8.25 5.04
N LEU A 67 -14.25 8.97 6.19
CA LEU A 67 -13.14 8.98 7.13
C LEU A 67 -13.09 7.76 8.05
N LEU A 68 -14.24 7.15 8.35
CA LEU A 68 -14.33 5.99 9.27
C LEU A 68 -13.53 4.76 8.82
N ASN A 69 -13.34 4.58 7.52
CA ASN A 69 -12.64 3.43 6.96
C ASN A 69 -11.15 3.70 6.64
N GLN A 70 -10.64 4.90 6.94
CA GLN A 70 -9.27 5.29 6.63
C GLN A 70 -8.50 5.62 7.92
N LYS A 71 -7.35 4.97 8.11
CA LYS A 71 -6.41 5.30 9.19
C LYS A 71 -5.58 6.51 8.75
N PHE A 72 -6.03 7.71 9.11
CA PHE A 72 -5.28 8.93 8.81
C PHE A 72 -4.04 9.04 9.67
N GLN A 73 -2.88 9.07 9.05
CA GLN A 73 -1.57 9.32 9.70
C GLN A 73 -1.10 10.76 9.47
N MET A 74 -1.96 11.73 9.70
CA MET A 74 -1.57 13.13 9.62
C MET A 74 -0.81 13.56 10.88
N PRO A 75 0.32 14.28 10.77
CA PRO A 75 0.97 14.85 11.96
C PRO A 75 -0.03 15.73 12.71
N PRO A 76 -0.25 15.50 14.02
CA PRO A 76 -1.26 16.22 14.79
C PRO A 76 -1.03 17.74 14.78
N LEU A 77 0.23 18.17 14.76
CA LEU A 77 0.63 19.57 14.70
C LEU A 77 0.14 20.26 13.42
N PHE A 78 0.28 19.62 12.26
CA PHE A 78 -0.15 20.20 10.98
C PHE A 78 -1.66 20.34 10.90
N GLY A 79 -2.39 19.31 11.34
CA GLY A 79 -3.86 19.36 11.44
C GLY A 79 -4.33 20.46 12.40
N PHE A 80 -3.65 20.64 13.53
CA PHE A 80 -3.93 21.70 14.50
C PHE A 80 -3.69 23.09 13.92
N ILE A 81 -2.56 23.35 13.27
CA ILE A 81 -2.25 24.63 12.64
C ILE A 81 -3.27 24.96 11.56
N LEU A 82 -3.58 24.01 10.66
CA LEU A 82 -4.56 24.24 9.59
C LEU A 82 -5.95 24.60 10.15
N THR A 83 -6.42 23.85 11.13
CA THR A 83 -7.73 24.10 11.74
C THR A 83 -7.75 25.41 12.50
N SER A 84 -6.70 25.75 13.25
CA SER A 84 -6.59 27.00 14.01
C SER A 84 -6.53 28.22 13.09
N THR A 85 -5.81 28.14 11.98
CA THR A 85 -5.71 29.24 11.01
C THR A 85 -7.05 29.52 10.34
N LEU A 86 -7.75 28.46 9.87
CA LEU A 86 -9.07 28.61 9.25
C LEU A 86 -10.10 29.19 10.25
N LEU A 87 -10.05 28.73 11.50
CA LEU A 87 -10.91 29.21 12.56
C LEU A 87 -10.63 30.69 12.88
N LEU A 88 -9.36 31.08 12.96
CA LEU A 88 -8.97 32.48 13.22
C LEU A 88 -9.49 33.40 12.12
N VAL A 89 -9.31 33.01 10.85
CA VAL A 89 -9.80 33.77 9.70
C VAL A 89 -11.33 33.93 9.76
N ASP A 90 -12.06 32.86 10.02
CA ASP A 90 -13.52 32.88 10.12
C ASP A 90 -14.02 33.80 11.26
N VAL A 91 -13.40 33.71 12.44
CA VAL A 91 -13.74 34.56 13.58
C VAL A 91 -13.43 36.03 13.32
N VAL A 92 -12.28 36.36 12.74
CA VAL A 92 -11.87 37.73 12.44
C VAL A 92 -12.81 38.37 11.39
N LEU A 93 -13.11 37.62 10.32
CA LEU A 93 -14.03 38.12 9.27
C LEU A 93 -15.44 38.31 9.81
N ASN A 94 -15.93 37.41 10.64
CA ASN A 94 -17.24 37.55 11.28
C ASN A 94 -17.31 38.76 12.21
N ALA A 95 -16.30 38.96 13.08
CA ALA A 95 -16.20 40.10 13.95
C ALA A 95 -16.16 41.42 13.18
N ALA A 96 -15.34 41.54 12.14
CA ALA A 96 -15.25 42.72 11.29
C ALA A 96 -16.58 43.05 10.62
N ALA A 97 -17.26 42.02 10.08
CA ALA A 97 -18.54 42.21 9.41
C ALA A 97 -19.64 42.68 10.34
N VAL A 98 -19.70 42.18 11.57
CA VAL A 98 -20.67 42.64 12.61
C VAL A 98 -20.45 44.10 12.99
N TYR A 99 -19.20 44.56 13.10
CA TYR A 99 -18.90 45.96 13.46
C TYR A 99 -19.21 46.94 12.34
N ILE A 100 -19.05 46.54 11.08
CA ILE A 100 -19.16 47.43 9.93
C ILE A 100 -20.61 47.54 9.44
N ILE A 101 -21.40 46.46 9.54
CA ILE A 101 -22.69 46.33 8.85
C ILE A 101 -23.83 46.23 9.89
N GLN A 102 -24.58 47.30 10.07
CA GLN A 102 -25.70 47.37 11.04
C GLN A 102 -27.09 47.36 10.36
N THR A 103 -27.17 47.23 9.07
CA THR A 103 -28.42 47.19 8.32
C THR A 103 -28.99 45.78 8.22
N TYR A 104 -30.31 45.63 8.20
CA TYR A 104 -30.98 44.33 8.02
C TYR A 104 -30.48 43.54 6.82
N GLN A 105 -30.38 44.17 5.65
CA GLN A 105 -29.88 43.56 4.43
C GLN A 105 -28.40 43.17 4.57
N GLY A 106 -27.60 44.00 5.21
CA GLY A 106 -26.19 43.71 5.46
C GLY A 106 -26.00 42.53 6.39
N LEU A 107 -26.82 42.37 7.42
CA LEU A 107 -26.74 41.20 8.33
C LEU A 107 -27.08 39.87 7.63
N ILE A 108 -28.09 39.90 6.72
CA ILE A 108 -28.39 38.72 5.90
C ILE A 108 -27.17 38.37 4.98
N LEU A 109 -26.65 39.38 4.30
CA LEU A 109 -25.50 39.20 3.38
C LEU A 109 -24.29 38.63 4.13
N THR A 110 -23.98 39.17 5.33
CA THR A 110 -22.90 38.67 6.19
C THR A 110 -23.11 37.21 6.61
N GLY A 111 -24.36 36.87 7.00
CA GLY A 111 -24.69 35.50 7.36
C GLY A 111 -24.54 34.53 6.21
N VAL A 112 -24.98 34.91 5.01
CA VAL A 112 -24.76 34.07 3.79
C VAL A 112 -23.28 33.92 3.49
N TYR A 113 -22.50 35.01 3.54
CA TYR A 113 -21.07 34.99 3.37
C TYR A 113 -20.38 34.03 4.33
N ASN A 114 -20.69 34.10 5.63
CA ASN A 114 -20.12 33.19 6.64
C ASN A 114 -20.49 31.73 6.40
N ILE A 115 -21.70 31.41 5.94
CA ILE A 115 -22.10 30.05 5.56
C ILE A 115 -21.22 29.55 4.42
N VAL A 116 -21.02 30.36 3.38
CA VAL A 116 -20.16 30.00 2.26
C VAL A 116 -18.71 29.77 2.70
N CYS A 117 -18.17 30.63 3.56
CA CYS A 117 -16.81 30.48 4.11
C CYS A 117 -16.68 29.20 4.94
N CYS A 118 -17.67 28.87 5.77
CA CYS A 118 -17.67 27.62 6.56
C CYS A 118 -17.70 26.38 5.65
N ILE A 119 -18.52 26.37 4.62
CA ILE A 119 -18.61 25.26 3.66
C ILE A 119 -17.28 25.08 2.90
N LEU A 120 -16.71 26.19 2.40
CA LEU A 120 -15.40 26.17 1.73
C LEU A 120 -14.29 25.71 2.67
N GLY A 121 -14.28 26.17 3.92
CA GLY A 121 -13.33 25.76 4.94
C GLY A 121 -13.41 24.25 5.23
N LEU A 122 -14.61 23.69 5.36
CA LEU A 122 -14.83 22.25 5.54
C LEU A 122 -14.33 21.46 4.32
N PHE A 123 -14.64 21.94 3.12
CA PHE A 123 -14.20 21.32 1.89
C PHE A 123 -12.67 21.30 1.76
N LEU A 124 -12.00 22.44 2.02
CA LEU A 124 -10.54 22.53 2.00
C LEU A 124 -9.88 21.62 3.03
N GLN A 125 -10.42 21.57 4.26
CA GLN A 125 -9.92 20.65 5.29
C GLN A 125 -10.01 19.19 4.83
N PHE A 126 -11.12 18.81 4.21
CA PHE A 126 -11.33 17.46 3.71
C PHE A 126 -10.38 17.12 2.55
N GLU A 127 -10.23 18.02 1.57
CA GLU A 127 -9.30 17.87 0.44
C GLU A 127 -7.85 17.71 0.89
N VAL A 128 -7.40 18.52 1.85
CA VAL A 128 -6.04 18.42 2.40
C VAL A 128 -5.80 17.06 3.08
N LEU A 129 -6.79 16.58 3.87
CA LEU A 129 -6.71 15.26 4.50
C LEU A 129 -6.58 14.13 3.47
N LEU A 130 -7.41 14.14 2.42
CA LEU A 130 -7.36 13.14 1.35
C LEU A 130 -6.04 13.15 0.59
N ARG A 131 -5.55 14.35 0.23
CA ARG A 131 -4.28 14.50 -0.49
C ARG A 131 -3.09 14.06 0.36
N TRP A 132 -3.12 14.33 1.66
CA TRP A 132 -2.06 13.89 2.58
C TRP A 132 -1.97 12.37 2.67
N ASP A 133 -3.11 11.69 2.80
CA ASP A 133 -3.17 10.23 2.84
C ASP A 133 -2.61 9.61 1.55
N LEU A 134 -3.07 10.08 0.39
CA LEU A 134 -2.58 9.64 -0.91
C LEU A 134 -1.07 9.88 -1.06
N PHE A 135 -0.58 11.05 -0.64
CA PHE A 135 0.85 11.38 -0.71
C PHE A 135 1.69 10.48 0.20
N SER A 136 1.19 10.18 1.41
CA SER A 136 1.84 9.26 2.35
C SER A 136 1.94 7.85 1.76
N GLN A 137 0.87 7.34 1.16
CA GLN A 137 0.85 6.02 0.50
C GLN A 137 1.81 5.97 -0.69
N LEU A 138 1.84 7.02 -1.52
CA LEU A 138 2.78 7.12 -2.64
C LEU A 138 4.23 7.17 -2.17
N ARG A 139 4.53 7.91 -1.10
CA ARG A 139 5.87 7.99 -0.50
C ARG A 139 6.31 6.62 0.01
N MET A 140 5.44 5.91 0.75
CA MET A 140 5.74 4.58 1.25
C MET A 140 5.99 3.59 0.11
N SER A 141 5.15 3.58 -0.91
CA SER A 141 5.34 2.73 -2.10
C SER A 141 6.68 2.99 -2.80
N LYS A 142 7.09 4.28 -2.93
CA LYS A 142 8.39 4.63 -3.50
C LYS A 142 9.57 4.17 -2.63
N LEU A 143 9.45 4.25 -1.32
CA LEU A 143 10.50 3.80 -0.39
C LEU A 143 10.67 2.27 -0.46
N ILE A 144 9.57 1.51 -0.48
CA ILE A 144 9.61 0.06 -0.62
C ILE A 144 10.29 -0.33 -1.93
N ARG A 145 9.90 0.30 -3.06
CA ARG A 145 10.52 0.02 -4.36
C ARG A 145 12.02 0.32 -4.39
N ARG A 146 12.47 1.41 -3.75
CA ARG A 146 13.90 1.71 -3.64
C ARG A 146 14.62 0.64 -2.82
N TYR A 147 14.05 0.27 -1.68
CA TYR A 147 14.63 -0.78 -0.83
C TYR A 147 14.75 -2.12 -1.56
N GLU A 148 13.73 -2.53 -2.32
CA GLU A 148 13.75 -3.75 -3.15
C GLU A 148 14.86 -3.68 -4.21
N LYS A 149 15.00 -2.53 -4.88
CA LYS A 149 16.07 -2.30 -5.86
C LYS A 149 17.45 -2.36 -5.24
N ASP A 150 17.68 -1.63 -4.16
CA ASP A 150 18.97 -1.59 -3.47
C ASP A 150 19.37 -3.00 -2.96
N LYS A 151 18.37 -3.76 -2.46
CA LYS A 151 18.57 -5.16 -2.05
C LYS A 151 18.97 -6.03 -3.25
N TYR A 152 18.28 -5.89 -4.38
CA TYR A 152 18.62 -6.64 -5.60
C TYR A 152 20.04 -6.34 -6.07
N GLU A 153 20.42 -5.07 -6.17
CA GLU A 153 21.76 -4.67 -6.61
C GLU A 153 22.85 -5.24 -5.67
N ALA A 154 22.65 -5.16 -4.36
CA ALA A 154 23.59 -5.71 -3.38
C ALA A 154 23.74 -7.24 -3.47
N VAL A 155 22.63 -7.98 -3.66
CA VAL A 155 22.68 -9.44 -3.80
C VAL A 155 23.31 -9.84 -5.13
N LYS A 156 23.01 -9.12 -6.23
CA LYS A 156 23.62 -9.33 -7.55
C LYS A 156 25.14 -9.14 -7.48
N GLU A 157 25.62 -8.04 -6.91
CA GLU A 157 27.05 -7.77 -6.73
C GLU A 157 27.75 -8.86 -5.90
N ALA A 158 27.15 -9.25 -4.77
CA ALA A 158 27.68 -10.34 -3.95
C ALA A 158 27.77 -11.66 -4.72
N MET A 159 26.79 -11.96 -5.58
CA MET A 159 26.76 -13.17 -6.41
C MET A 159 27.83 -13.15 -7.49
N ASP A 160 28.04 -12.00 -8.13
CA ASP A 160 29.09 -11.83 -9.14
C ASP A 160 30.47 -12.06 -8.53
N ILE A 161 30.74 -11.54 -7.34
CA ILE A 161 31.99 -11.78 -6.60
C ILE A 161 32.16 -13.28 -6.29
N VAL A 162 31.11 -13.97 -5.84
CA VAL A 162 31.16 -15.41 -5.57
C VAL A 162 31.47 -16.18 -6.86
N ASN A 163 30.81 -15.85 -7.97
CA ASN A 163 31.04 -16.52 -9.26
C ASN A 163 32.48 -16.37 -9.75
N ILE A 164 33.03 -15.15 -9.66
CA ILE A 164 34.44 -14.88 -10.00
C ILE A 164 35.39 -15.74 -9.13
N LYS A 165 35.16 -15.74 -7.80
CA LYS A 165 36.01 -16.54 -6.88
C LYS A 165 35.92 -18.05 -7.13
N CYS A 166 34.74 -18.53 -7.49
CA CYS A 166 34.54 -19.94 -7.84
C CYS A 166 35.25 -20.31 -9.15
N HIS A 167 35.19 -19.41 -10.13
CA HIS A 167 35.93 -19.58 -11.38
C HIS A 167 37.44 -19.63 -11.11
N ASP A 168 37.97 -18.72 -10.33
CA ASP A 168 39.37 -18.68 -9.94
C ASP A 168 39.81 -19.95 -9.22
N LEU A 169 38.99 -20.46 -8.27
CA LEU A 169 39.26 -21.72 -7.57
C LEU A 169 39.26 -22.92 -8.52
N LYS A 170 38.32 -22.99 -9.47
CA LYS A 170 38.31 -24.07 -10.50
C LYS A 170 39.59 -24.06 -11.34
N HIS A 171 40.04 -22.89 -11.75
CA HIS A 171 41.31 -22.74 -12.47
C HIS A 171 42.51 -23.19 -11.65
N GLU A 172 42.55 -22.83 -10.36
CA GLU A 172 43.63 -23.25 -9.47
C GLU A 172 43.65 -24.76 -9.25
N ILE A 173 42.48 -25.42 -9.07
CA ILE A 173 42.37 -26.87 -8.94
C ILE A 173 42.83 -27.55 -10.25
N ASN A 174 42.45 -27.06 -11.43
CA ASN A 174 42.90 -27.59 -12.70
C ASN A 174 44.41 -27.45 -12.86
N ARG A 175 45.00 -26.33 -12.47
CA ARG A 175 46.44 -26.14 -12.49
C ARG A 175 47.18 -27.14 -11.59
N LEU A 176 46.65 -27.40 -10.39
CA LEU A 176 47.19 -28.40 -9.46
C LEU A 176 47.06 -29.83 -10.01
N LYS A 177 45.98 -30.12 -10.75
CA LYS A 177 45.80 -31.38 -11.48
C LYS A 177 46.87 -31.55 -12.56
N GLU A 178 47.10 -30.52 -13.39
CA GLU A 178 48.09 -30.55 -14.49
C GLU A 178 49.52 -30.69 -13.97
N THR A 179 49.86 -30.08 -12.83
CA THR A 179 51.18 -30.19 -12.20
C THR A 179 51.36 -31.50 -11.42
N SER A 180 50.43 -32.42 -11.48
CA SER A 180 50.45 -33.71 -10.74
C SER A 180 50.58 -33.52 -9.22
N THR A 181 50.23 -32.38 -8.69
CA THR A 181 50.29 -32.09 -7.26
C THR A 181 49.16 -32.76 -6.50
N ILE A 182 48.01 -32.98 -7.16
CA ILE A 182 46.87 -33.73 -6.61
C ILE A 182 46.43 -34.82 -7.62
N PRO A 183 45.89 -35.98 -7.15
CA PRO A 183 45.34 -37.00 -7.99
C PRO A 183 44.21 -36.45 -8.87
N PRO A 184 44.11 -36.85 -10.15
CA PRO A 184 43.09 -36.37 -11.07
C PRO A 184 41.65 -36.60 -10.55
N ASP A 185 41.38 -37.78 -9.98
CA ASP A 185 40.07 -38.14 -9.41
C ASP A 185 39.67 -37.23 -8.28
N LEU A 186 40.61 -36.84 -7.40
CA LEU A 186 40.35 -35.93 -6.30
C LEU A 186 40.09 -34.49 -6.79
N ALA A 187 40.80 -34.06 -7.84
CA ALA A 187 40.58 -32.76 -8.46
C ALA A 187 39.18 -32.67 -9.06
N ASP A 188 38.72 -33.69 -9.74
CA ASP A 188 37.39 -33.77 -10.36
C ASP A 188 36.29 -33.80 -9.25
N GLU A 189 36.50 -34.59 -8.18
CA GLU A 189 35.60 -34.60 -7.01
C GLU A 189 35.50 -33.20 -6.32
N MET A 190 36.63 -32.51 -6.21
CA MET A 190 36.64 -31.13 -5.66
C MET A 190 35.87 -30.16 -6.56
N ILE A 191 36.03 -30.21 -7.87
CA ILE A 191 35.33 -29.36 -8.84
C ILE A 191 33.83 -29.67 -8.82
N ASP A 192 33.45 -30.95 -8.77
CA ASP A 192 32.05 -31.37 -8.67
C ASP A 192 31.42 -30.96 -7.35
N SER A 193 32.13 -31.09 -6.24
CA SER A 193 31.71 -30.63 -4.92
C SER A 193 31.53 -29.09 -4.87
N LEU A 194 32.45 -28.34 -5.48
CA LEU A 194 32.31 -26.88 -5.63
C LEU A 194 31.08 -26.54 -6.49
N SER A 195 30.92 -27.23 -7.60
CA SER A 195 29.83 -27.03 -8.54
C SER A 195 28.47 -27.39 -7.92
N SER A 196 28.37 -28.48 -7.16
CA SER A 196 27.14 -28.93 -6.52
C SER A 196 26.77 -28.10 -5.29
N LYS A 197 27.75 -27.65 -4.47
CA LYS A 197 27.51 -26.77 -3.32
C LYS A 197 27.21 -25.35 -3.72
N LEU A 198 27.70 -24.93 -4.85
CA LEU A 198 27.41 -23.65 -5.49
C LEU A 198 26.38 -23.80 -6.61
N SER A 199 25.67 -24.95 -6.65
CA SER A 199 24.63 -25.23 -7.64
C SER A 199 23.67 -24.07 -7.70
N ILE A 200 24.10 -23.11 -8.48
CA ILE A 200 23.38 -21.92 -8.85
C ILE A 200 22.29 -22.46 -9.78
N ALA A 201 21.06 -22.21 -9.44
CA ALA A 201 19.99 -22.41 -10.39
C ALA A 201 20.43 -21.68 -11.69
N SER A 202 20.55 -22.38 -12.76
CA SER A 202 20.84 -21.83 -14.08
C SER A 202 19.57 -21.96 -14.92
N THR A 203 18.67 -20.98 -14.76
CA THR A 203 17.39 -20.96 -15.47
C THR A 203 17.48 -20.26 -16.82
N GLY A 204 18.62 -19.61 -17.12
CA GLY A 204 18.79 -18.75 -18.28
C GLY A 204 18.31 -17.29 -18.03
N ASN A 205 18.01 -16.92 -16.79
CA ASN A 205 17.68 -15.56 -16.40
C ASN A 205 18.41 -15.18 -15.10
N SER A 206 19.31 -14.19 -15.19
CA SER A 206 20.20 -13.80 -14.09
C SER A 206 19.45 -13.35 -12.83
N ALA A 207 18.37 -12.59 -12.98
CA ALA A 207 17.59 -12.08 -11.85
C ALA A 207 16.84 -13.21 -11.13
N LEU A 208 16.28 -14.17 -11.89
CA LEU A 208 15.64 -15.34 -11.32
C LEU A 208 16.66 -16.23 -10.61
N ASP A 209 17.82 -16.43 -11.20
CA ASP A 209 18.91 -17.25 -10.62
C ASP A 209 19.37 -16.68 -9.27
N VAL A 210 19.49 -15.35 -9.15
CA VAL A 210 19.81 -14.68 -7.89
C VAL A 210 18.77 -15.01 -6.81
N VAL A 211 17.48 -14.87 -7.11
CA VAL A 211 16.40 -15.14 -6.14
C VAL A 211 16.36 -16.60 -5.73
N LEU A 212 16.45 -17.52 -6.70
CA LEU A 212 16.41 -18.96 -6.42
C LEU A 212 17.58 -19.43 -5.56
N ASN A 213 18.76 -18.86 -5.77
CA ASN A 213 19.93 -19.17 -4.96
C ASN A 213 19.82 -18.67 -3.52
N GLU A 214 19.31 -17.43 -3.32
CA GLU A 214 19.00 -16.90 -1.99
C GLU A 214 17.95 -17.79 -1.28
N THR A 215 16.87 -18.11 -1.99
CA THR A 215 15.81 -19.00 -1.52
C THR A 215 16.32 -20.37 -1.12
N ASN A 216 17.17 -20.98 -1.95
CA ASN A 216 17.72 -22.32 -1.70
C ASN A 216 18.56 -22.37 -0.41
N LYS A 217 19.38 -21.35 -0.14
CA LYS A 217 20.13 -21.24 1.13
C LYS A 217 19.19 -21.22 2.34
N ILE A 218 18.09 -20.48 2.26
CA ILE A 218 17.08 -20.40 3.34
C ILE A 218 16.36 -21.75 3.47
N CYS A 219 16.00 -22.40 2.38
CA CYS A 219 15.34 -23.71 2.36
C CYS A 219 16.21 -24.78 3.00
N MET A 220 17.50 -24.84 2.67
CA MET A 220 18.46 -25.79 3.28
C MET A 220 18.55 -25.58 4.79
N LYS A 221 18.70 -24.33 5.24
CA LYS A 221 18.78 -24.00 6.68
C LYS A 221 17.52 -24.42 7.45
N ASN A 222 16.34 -24.26 6.85
CA ASN A 222 15.05 -24.53 7.48
C ASN A 222 14.49 -25.93 7.17
N LYS A 223 15.28 -26.80 6.53
CA LYS A 223 14.89 -28.17 6.13
C LYS A 223 13.60 -28.18 5.29
N ILE A 224 13.52 -27.27 4.32
CA ILE A 224 12.42 -27.15 3.36
C ILE A 224 12.81 -27.89 2.07
N ARG A 225 11.94 -28.76 1.57
CA ARG A 225 12.09 -29.39 0.25
C ARG A 225 11.61 -28.44 -0.82
N ALA A 226 12.53 -27.85 -1.58
CA ALA A 226 12.23 -26.95 -2.68
C ALA A 226 12.42 -27.65 -4.03
N SER A 227 11.50 -27.47 -4.96
CA SER A 227 11.59 -27.98 -6.33
C SER A 227 11.49 -26.83 -7.33
N TYR A 228 12.47 -26.74 -8.23
CA TYR A 228 12.52 -25.67 -9.23
C TYR A 228 12.48 -26.28 -10.64
N MET A 229 11.39 -26.01 -11.38
CA MET A 229 11.19 -26.38 -12.79
C MET A 229 10.94 -25.09 -13.56
N ALA A 230 12.00 -24.35 -13.85
CA ALA A 230 11.89 -23.00 -14.37
C ALA A 230 12.78 -22.79 -15.59
N ASP A 231 12.16 -22.45 -16.71
CA ASP A 231 12.85 -21.88 -17.87
C ASP A 231 12.76 -20.35 -17.78
N GLY A 232 13.84 -19.72 -17.28
CA GLY A 232 13.91 -18.28 -17.10
C GLY A 232 13.99 -17.49 -18.41
N SER A 233 14.32 -18.15 -19.53
CA SER A 233 14.34 -17.48 -20.84
C SER A 233 12.94 -17.01 -21.26
N LEU A 234 11.90 -17.72 -20.81
CA LEU A 234 10.50 -17.40 -21.11
C LEU A 234 10.03 -16.07 -20.51
N ILE A 235 10.70 -15.57 -19.49
CA ILE A 235 10.33 -14.32 -18.78
C ILE A 235 11.31 -13.16 -19.07
N SER A 236 12.13 -13.27 -20.13
CA SER A 236 13.09 -12.24 -20.52
C SER A 236 12.47 -10.90 -20.97
N PHE A 237 11.15 -10.87 -21.19
CA PHE A 237 10.39 -9.64 -21.47
C PHE A 237 10.07 -8.81 -20.22
N ILE A 238 10.31 -9.35 -19.02
CA ILE A 238 10.11 -8.67 -17.75
C ILE A 238 11.45 -8.05 -17.32
N ASP A 239 11.43 -6.80 -16.82
CA ASP A 239 12.62 -6.13 -16.30
C ASP A 239 13.23 -6.90 -15.13
N GLU A 240 14.57 -6.97 -15.03
CA GLU A 240 15.28 -7.72 -13.98
C GLU A 240 14.84 -7.33 -12.55
N GLU A 241 14.64 -6.04 -12.30
CA GLU A 241 14.15 -5.54 -11.00
C GLU A 241 12.75 -6.07 -10.66
N ASP A 242 11.87 -6.15 -11.67
CA ASP A 242 10.50 -6.64 -11.49
C ASP A 242 10.50 -8.17 -11.34
N ILE A 243 11.39 -8.91 -12.05
CA ILE A 243 11.60 -10.35 -11.83
C ILE A 243 12.04 -10.61 -10.39
N TYR A 244 13.05 -9.88 -9.91
CA TYR A 244 13.53 -10.03 -8.54
C TYR A 244 12.40 -9.75 -7.53
N SER A 245 11.69 -8.64 -7.68
CA SER A 245 10.59 -8.29 -6.78
C SER A 245 9.44 -9.31 -6.84
N LEU A 246 9.07 -9.78 -8.02
CA LEU A 246 8.01 -10.78 -8.22
C LEU A 246 8.32 -12.08 -7.48
N PHE A 247 9.47 -12.68 -7.77
CA PHE A 247 9.82 -13.98 -7.23
C PHE A 247 10.25 -13.94 -5.77
N SER A 248 10.95 -12.89 -5.31
CA SER A 248 11.26 -12.75 -3.87
C SER A 248 9.99 -12.66 -3.04
N ASN A 249 9.00 -11.86 -3.46
CA ASN A 249 7.73 -11.76 -2.73
C ASN A 249 6.95 -13.08 -2.70
N LEU A 250 6.92 -13.82 -3.80
CA LEU A 250 6.23 -15.12 -3.87
C LEU A 250 6.93 -16.18 -3.03
N LEU A 251 8.26 -16.28 -3.14
CA LEU A 251 9.04 -17.30 -2.45
C LEU A 251 9.18 -17.00 -0.96
N ASP A 252 9.32 -15.75 -0.55
CA ASP A 252 9.31 -15.35 0.87
C ASP A 252 7.96 -15.71 1.53
N ASN A 253 6.84 -15.50 0.84
CA ASN A 253 5.53 -15.92 1.32
C ASN A 253 5.44 -17.45 1.46
N ALA A 254 5.95 -18.19 0.47
CA ALA A 254 5.98 -19.64 0.50
C ALA A 254 6.84 -20.17 1.66
N ILE A 255 8.06 -19.64 1.85
CA ILE A 255 8.96 -19.99 2.96
C ILE A 255 8.29 -19.74 4.29
N GLU A 256 7.66 -18.58 4.46
CA GLU A 256 6.98 -18.25 5.72
C GLU A 256 5.84 -19.23 6.03
N ALA A 257 5.04 -19.59 5.01
CA ALA A 257 3.94 -20.52 5.18
C ALA A 257 4.44 -21.92 5.55
N VAL A 258 5.43 -22.47 4.84
CA VAL A 258 5.94 -23.82 5.11
C VAL A 258 6.77 -23.89 6.40
N SER A 259 7.35 -22.78 6.84
CA SER A 259 8.10 -22.74 8.10
C SER A 259 7.23 -22.99 9.34
N LYS A 260 5.93 -22.74 9.23
CA LYS A 260 4.92 -23.03 10.27
C LYS A 260 4.47 -24.50 10.27
N CYS A 261 4.83 -25.25 9.22
CA CYS A 261 4.44 -26.66 9.05
C CYS A 261 5.43 -27.61 9.71
N PRO A 262 5.01 -28.86 10.06
CA PRO A 262 5.92 -29.94 10.43
C PRO A 262 6.99 -30.19 9.37
N ILE A 263 8.20 -30.58 9.78
CA ILE A 263 9.36 -30.70 8.89
C ILE A 263 9.08 -31.62 7.67
N GLU A 264 8.34 -32.72 7.90
CA GLU A 264 8.03 -33.70 6.87
C GLU A 264 7.13 -33.13 5.76
N LYS A 265 6.36 -32.09 6.07
CA LYS A 265 5.42 -31.42 5.16
C LYS A 265 5.96 -30.14 4.57
N ARG A 266 7.17 -29.69 4.93
CA ARG A 266 7.79 -28.48 4.39
C ARG A 266 8.18 -28.68 2.95
N THR A 267 7.26 -28.41 2.06
CA THR A 267 7.43 -28.55 0.61
C THR A 267 6.94 -27.31 -0.11
N MET A 268 7.75 -26.80 -1.03
CA MET A 268 7.40 -25.69 -1.91
C MET A 268 8.05 -25.87 -3.27
N GLY A 269 7.59 -25.11 -4.25
CA GLY A 269 8.25 -25.13 -5.56
C GLY A 269 7.79 -24.03 -6.48
N ILE A 270 8.50 -23.94 -7.60
CA ILE A 270 8.21 -23.04 -8.70
C ILE A 270 8.20 -23.83 -10.00
N ARG A 271 7.28 -23.47 -10.89
CA ARG A 271 7.21 -23.95 -12.26
C ARG A 271 7.02 -22.77 -13.19
N ILE A 272 7.87 -22.68 -14.21
CA ILE A 272 7.76 -21.72 -15.31
C ILE A 272 7.75 -22.53 -16.60
N GLU A 273 6.66 -22.46 -17.35
CA GLU A 273 6.46 -23.24 -18.56
C GLU A 273 5.70 -22.46 -19.64
N ASN A 274 5.93 -22.81 -20.88
CA ASN A 274 5.16 -22.29 -22.01
C ASN A 274 3.86 -23.09 -22.15
N LYS A 275 2.70 -22.39 -22.17
CA LYS A 275 1.39 -22.99 -22.40
C LYS A 275 0.87 -22.63 -23.79
N LEU A 276 0.61 -23.64 -24.60
CA LEU A 276 -0.01 -23.52 -25.93
C LEU A 276 0.72 -22.52 -26.87
N ASP A 277 2.03 -22.37 -26.69
CA ASP A 277 2.90 -21.45 -27.46
C ASP A 277 2.47 -19.97 -27.41
N GLN A 278 1.41 -19.63 -26.67
CA GLN A 278 0.86 -18.29 -26.60
C GLN A 278 0.99 -17.64 -25.22
N TYR A 279 1.21 -18.45 -24.19
CA TYR A 279 1.23 -17.97 -22.81
C TYR A 279 2.41 -18.55 -22.04
N VAL A 280 3.01 -17.71 -21.19
CA VAL A 280 3.97 -18.12 -20.17
C VAL A 280 3.22 -18.28 -18.85
N SER A 281 3.24 -19.48 -18.29
CA SER A 281 2.62 -19.81 -17.01
C SER A 281 3.69 -19.90 -15.93
N ILE A 282 3.49 -19.14 -14.85
CA ILE A 282 4.30 -19.19 -13.64
C ILE A 282 3.42 -19.71 -12.52
N THR A 283 3.82 -20.79 -11.88
CA THR A 283 3.15 -21.37 -10.71
C THR A 283 4.12 -21.43 -9.55
N VAL A 284 3.81 -20.76 -8.45
CA VAL A 284 4.50 -20.92 -7.17
C VAL A 284 3.56 -21.62 -6.22
N TYR A 285 4.01 -22.72 -5.63
CA TYR A 285 3.19 -23.52 -4.73
C TYR A 285 3.92 -23.83 -3.43
N ASN A 286 3.15 -23.92 -2.36
CA ASN A 286 3.67 -24.35 -1.06
C ASN A 286 2.62 -25.11 -0.26
N TYR A 287 3.08 -26.05 0.56
CA TYR A 287 2.19 -26.71 1.51
C TYR A 287 1.71 -25.71 2.56
N CYS A 288 0.41 -25.76 2.90
CA CYS A 288 -0.19 -24.96 3.97
C CYS A 288 -1.13 -25.82 4.82
N ILE A 289 -1.23 -25.49 6.12
CA ILE A 289 -2.12 -26.19 7.07
C ILE A 289 -3.51 -25.57 7.05
N ASP A 290 -3.58 -24.25 6.85
CA ASP A 290 -4.84 -23.51 6.87
C ASP A 290 -5.62 -23.71 5.57
N SER A 291 -6.87 -24.18 5.72
CA SER A 291 -7.79 -24.38 4.59
C SER A 291 -8.75 -23.22 4.36
N GLU A 292 -8.84 -22.26 5.32
CA GLU A 292 -9.77 -21.13 5.23
C GLU A 292 -9.02 -19.81 4.98
N PHE A 293 -9.06 -19.36 3.73
CA PHE A 293 -8.52 -18.06 3.35
C PHE A 293 -9.67 -17.08 3.10
N VAL A 294 -9.64 -15.93 3.78
CA VAL A 294 -10.57 -14.84 3.52
C VAL A 294 -9.99 -13.95 2.45
N PHE A 295 -10.66 -13.83 1.31
CA PHE A 295 -10.22 -13.00 0.20
C PHE A 295 -10.87 -11.61 0.25
N SER A 296 -10.11 -10.59 -0.15
CA SER A 296 -10.59 -9.23 -0.37
C SER A 296 -9.92 -8.67 -1.62
N ASN A 297 -10.70 -8.22 -2.59
CA ASN A 297 -10.23 -7.74 -3.91
C ASN A 297 -9.32 -8.74 -4.66
N GLY A 298 -9.62 -10.03 -4.55
CA GLY A 298 -8.87 -11.10 -5.21
C GLY A 298 -7.55 -11.49 -4.52
N LEU A 299 -7.24 -10.91 -3.36
CA LEU A 299 -6.05 -11.24 -2.57
C LEU A 299 -6.47 -11.77 -1.19
N PRO A 300 -5.73 -12.75 -0.62
CA PRO A 300 -6.00 -13.23 0.73
C PRO A 300 -5.69 -12.12 1.75
N LYS A 301 -6.55 -11.99 2.76
CA LYS A 301 -6.29 -11.09 3.88
C LYS A 301 -5.07 -11.58 4.66
N THR A 302 -4.19 -10.66 5.00
CA THR A 302 -3.03 -10.97 5.85
C THR A 302 -3.50 -11.38 7.24
N THR A 303 -2.93 -12.46 7.76
CA THR A 303 -3.13 -12.91 9.16
C THR A 303 -2.13 -12.25 10.13
N LYS A 304 -1.27 -11.36 9.65
CA LYS A 304 -0.21 -10.72 10.44
C LYS A 304 -0.77 -9.55 11.27
N LYS A 305 -0.34 -9.45 12.55
CA LYS A 305 -0.80 -8.42 13.51
C LYS A 305 -0.44 -6.96 13.14
N HIS A 306 0.51 -6.74 12.23
CA HIS A 306 0.94 -5.41 11.76
C HIS A 306 0.59 -5.23 10.28
N GLU A 307 -0.68 -4.92 9.99
CA GLU A 307 -1.17 -4.64 8.63
C GLU A 307 -0.42 -3.51 7.92
N ASP A 308 0.18 -2.58 8.66
CA ASP A 308 0.82 -1.38 8.11
C ASP A 308 2.19 -1.66 7.45
N ILE A 309 2.84 -2.81 7.76
CA ILE A 309 4.16 -3.20 7.20
C ILE A 309 4.04 -4.48 6.36
N HIS A 310 3.01 -5.31 6.60
CA HIS A 310 2.81 -6.58 5.92
C HIS A 310 1.56 -6.53 5.01
N GLY A 311 1.62 -7.20 3.89
CA GLY A 311 0.55 -7.22 2.88
C GLY A 311 0.92 -6.47 1.58
N PHE A 312 2.13 -5.92 1.51
CA PHE A 312 2.63 -5.30 0.27
C PHE A 312 3.13 -6.32 -0.74
N GLY A 313 3.60 -7.50 -0.33
CA GLY A 313 4.17 -8.52 -1.21
C GLY A 313 3.24 -8.93 -2.35
N LEU A 314 2.06 -9.47 -2.04
CA LEU A 314 1.09 -9.85 -3.07
C LEU A 314 0.50 -8.65 -3.84
N LYS A 315 0.45 -7.46 -3.24
CA LYS A 315 0.08 -6.23 -3.95
C LYS A 315 1.16 -5.84 -4.96
N SER A 316 2.46 -6.00 -4.61
CA SER A 316 3.57 -5.80 -5.54
C SER A 316 3.51 -6.80 -6.69
N VAL A 317 3.28 -8.09 -6.39
CA VAL A 317 3.06 -9.14 -7.39
C VAL A 317 1.93 -8.76 -8.34
N LYS A 318 0.75 -8.40 -7.83
CA LYS A 318 -0.40 -7.98 -8.64
C LYS A 318 -0.07 -6.81 -9.55
N ARG A 319 0.59 -5.78 -9.02
CA ARG A 319 0.99 -4.60 -9.81
C ARG A 319 1.97 -4.96 -10.93
N ILE A 320 2.92 -5.89 -10.67
CA ILE A 320 3.84 -6.37 -11.70
C ILE A 320 3.06 -7.15 -12.77
N CYS A 321 2.15 -8.04 -12.38
CA CYS A 321 1.29 -8.74 -13.33
C CYS A 321 0.52 -7.73 -14.21
N GLU A 322 -0.10 -6.71 -13.63
CA GLU A 322 -0.83 -5.67 -14.36
C GLU A 322 0.09 -4.85 -15.29
N LYS A 323 1.35 -4.58 -14.88
CA LYS A 323 2.34 -3.85 -15.72
C LYS A 323 2.66 -4.58 -17.02
N TYR A 324 2.65 -5.92 -16.99
CA TYR A 324 2.97 -6.77 -18.15
C TYR A 324 1.74 -7.48 -18.73
N ASP A 325 0.55 -6.92 -18.56
CA ASP A 325 -0.73 -7.43 -19.06
C ASP A 325 -1.00 -8.90 -18.69
N GLY A 326 -0.49 -9.31 -17.52
CA GLY A 326 -0.67 -10.65 -16.96
C GLY A 326 -1.86 -10.76 -16.02
N THR A 327 -2.29 -11.99 -15.78
CA THR A 327 -3.33 -12.33 -14.81
C THR A 327 -2.73 -13.04 -13.62
N LEU A 328 -3.25 -12.74 -12.42
CA LEU A 328 -2.87 -13.37 -11.16
C LEU A 328 -4.08 -14.11 -10.61
N ASP A 329 -3.93 -15.39 -10.34
CA ASP A 329 -4.94 -16.24 -9.72
C ASP A 329 -4.34 -16.98 -8.51
N ILE A 330 -5.11 -17.06 -7.41
CA ILE A 330 -4.67 -17.69 -6.17
C ILE A 330 -5.67 -18.77 -5.80
N CYS A 331 -5.25 -20.02 -5.89
CA CYS A 331 -6.08 -21.21 -5.66
C CYS A 331 -5.49 -22.08 -4.53
N PRO A 332 -6.00 -21.95 -3.30
CA PRO A 332 -5.72 -22.93 -2.25
C PRO A 332 -6.46 -24.22 -2.58
N GLU A 333 -5.73 -25.34 -2.76
CA GLU A 333 -6.30 -26.63 -3.07
C GLU A 333 -5.45 -27.78 -2.50
N ASN A 334 -6.09 -28.81 -1.94
CA ASN A 334 -5.43 -30.03 -1.46
C ASN A 334 -4.27 -29.79 -0.47
N ASN A 335 -4.41 -28.85 0.46
CA ASN A 335 -3.37 -28.41 1.41
C ASN A 335 -2.17 -27.74 0.73
N PHE A 336 -2.33 -27.27 -0.51
CA PHE A 336 -1.35 -26.41 -1.18
C PHE A 336 -1.94 -25.05 -1.46
N PHE A 337 -1.14 -24.04 -1.23
CA PHE A 337 -1.42 -22.68 -1.65
C PHE A 337 -0.72 -22.46 -2.98
N ASN A 338 -1.50 -22.29 -4.04
CA ASN A 338 -1.01 -22.12 -5.40
C ASN A 338 -1.22 -20.68 -5.83
N VAL A 339 -0.15 -20.04 -6.30
CA VAL A 339 -0.19 -18.74 -6.96
C VAL A 339 0.15 -18.95 -8.43
N ASN A 340 -0.83 -18.69 -9.30
CA ASN A 340 -0.72 -18.86 -10.72
C ASN A 340 -0.69 -17.50 -11.40
N ILE A 341 0.32 -17.26 -12.24
CA ILE A 341 0.45 -16.06 -13.06
C ILE A 341 0.50 -16.50 -14.51
N LEU A 342 -0.23 -15.80 -15.35
CA LEU A 342 -0.25 -16.06 -16.79
C LEU A 342 0.07 -14.77 -17.53
N PHE A 343 1.13 -14.78 -18.33
CA PHE A 343 1.51 -13.71 -19.24
C PHE A 343 1.29 -14.12 -20.68
N LYS A 344 0.93 -13.16 -21.52
CA LYS A 344 0.88 -13.42 -22.97
C LYS A 344 2.29 -13.50 -23.53
N ASN A 345 2.62 -14.59 -24.26
CA ASN A 345 3.93 -14.75 -24.88
C ASN A 345 4.07 -13.81 -26.09
N THR A 346 4.84 -12.73 -25.92
CA THR A 346 5.10 -11.75 -26.99
C THR A 346 6.20 -12.18 -27.94
N GLN A 347 6.98 -13.24 -27.63
CA GLN A 347 8.12 -13.69 -28.45
C GLN A 347 7.71 -14.46 -29.71
N THR A 348 6.48 -14.98 -29.76
CA THR A 348 6.00 -15.79 -30.90
C THR A 348 5.68 -14.94 -32.16
N ASN A 349 5.54 -13.61 -32.03
CA ASN A 349 5.20 -12.72 -33.13
C ASN A 349 6.40 -12.15 -33.93
N SER A 350 7.64 -12.45 -33.53
CA SER A 350 8.84 -11.96 -34.24
C SER A 350 9.46 -12.98 -35.23
N LYS A 351 8.80 -14.14 -35.43
CA LYS A 351 9.23 -15.18 -36.38
C LYS A 351 8.18 -15.46 -37.45
N LYS A 352 7.54 -14.44 -37.98
CA LYS A 352 6.79 -14.55 -39.25
C LYS A 352 7.25 -13.49 -40.22
#